data_ffc29485e2ce9df543748f8aac99442a
#
_entry.id   ffc29485e2ce9df543748f8aac99442a
#
_cell.length_a   1.000
_cell.length_b   1.000
_cell.length_c   1.000
_cell.angle_alpha   90.00
_cell.angle_beta   90.00
_cell.angle_gamma   90.00
#
_symmetry.space_group_name_H-M   'P 1'
#
loop_
_entity.id
_entity.type
_entity.pdbx_description
1 polymer ?
#
loop_
_entity_poly.entity_id
_entity_poly.type
_entity_poly.pdbx_seq_one_letter_code
_entity_poly.pdbx_strand_id
1 'polypeptide(L)'
;MRTLDAEAVADHANNIWEGIVPVLHDYIAIPNVSLDFDPEWREHGFMAEAVDLIAGWCRDRPIPGMTLDVMELPGRTPMIVIEIPPAVGGAADDTVLLYGHLDKQPEMEGWRDDLGPWTRV
;
A
#
# COMPACT_ATOMS: atom_id res chain seq x y z
N MET A 1 -4.92 19.21 23.55
CA MET A 1 -4.24 18.34 22.58
C MET A 1 -4.05 16.98 23.24
N ARG A 2 -4.66 15.90 22.71
CA ARG A 2 -4.38 14.55 23.23
C ARG A 2 -2.99 14.15 22.76
N THR A 3 -2.11 13.84 23.69
CA THR A 3 -0.80 13.30 23.37
C THR A 3 -0.99 11.84 22.91
N LEU A 4 -0.34 11.45 21.83
CA LEU A 4 -0.30 10.05 21.41
C LEU A 4 0.45 9.25 22.47
N ASP A 5 -0.14 8.15 22.88
CA ASP A 5 0.51 7.17 23.74
C ASP A 5 1.45 6.31 22.88
N ALA A 6 2.75 6.57 22.99
CA ALA A 6 3.76 5.91 22.17
C ALA A 6 3.85 4.41 22.44
N GLU A 7 3.61 3.98 23.70
CA GLU A 7 3.61 2.58 24.07
C GLU A 7 2.42 1.85 23.43
N ALA A 8 1.24 2.40 23.53
CA ALA A 8 0.04 1.85 22.88
C ALA A 8 0.16 1.77 21.35
N VAL A 9 0.83 2.76 20.71
CA VAL A 9 1.10 2.73 19.26
C VAL A 9 2.08 1.62 18.91
N ALA A 10 3.16 1.45 19.69
CA ALA A 10 4.15 0.41 19.46
C ALA A 10 3.53 -1.00 19.66
N ASP A 11 2.73 -1.19 20.69
CA ASP A 11 2.02 -2.44 20.94
C ASP A 11 1.05 -2.78 19.82
N HIS A 12 0.29 -1.79 19.33
CA HIS A 12 -0.59 -1.98 18.19
C HIS A 12 0.19 -2.41 16.94
N ALA A 13 1.28 -1.72 16.62
CA ALA A 13 2.13 -2.06 15.48
C ALA A 13 2.68 -3.48 15.56
N ASN A 14 3.18 -3.90 16.73
CA ASN A 14 3.67 -5.24 16.97
C ASN A 14 2.56 -6.31 16.80
N ASN A 15 1.37 -6.03 17.30
CA ASN A 15 0.23 -6.96 17.23
C ASN A 15 -0.27 -7.19 15.79
N ILE A 16 -0.19 -6.17 14.91
CA ILE A 16 -0.64 -6.32 13.53
C ILE A 16 0.46 -6.82 12.58
N TRP A 17 1.73 -6.78 13.00
CA TRP A 17 2.89 -7.06 12.14
C TRP A 17 2.85 -8.46 11.53
N GLU A 18 2.53 -9.49 12.31
CA GLU A 18 2.45 -10.87 11.81
C GLU A 18 1.40 -11.04 10.70
N GLY A 19 0.33 -10.23 10.72
CA GLY A 19 -0.68 -10.20 9.67
C GLY A 19 -0.28 -9.39 8.44
N ILE A 20 0.68 -8.46 8.57
CA ILE A 20 1.18 -7.62 7.48
C ILE A 20 2.21 -8.38 6.63
N VAL A 21 3.10 -9.12 7.24
CA VAL A 21 4.22 -9.81 6.56
C VAL A 21 3.77 -10.69 5.39
N PRO A 22 2.74 -11.54 5.50
CA PRO A 22 2.26 -12.34 4.36
C PRO A 22 1.79 -11.47 3.18
N VAL A 23 1.12 -10.36 3.45
CA VAL A 23 0.64 -9.43 2.40
C VAL A 23 1.81 -8.73 1.72
N LEU A 24 2.85 -8.37 2.47
CA LEU A 24 4.09 -7.83 1.90
C LEU A 24 4.78 -8.86 1.00
N HIS A 25 4.81 -10.13 1.40
CA HIS A 25 5.35 -11.20 0.56
C HIS A 25 4.55 -11.36 -0.74
N ASP A 26 3.23 -11.32 -0.67
CA ASP A 26 2.37 -11.37 -1.85
C ASP A 26 2.62 -10.16 -2.75
N TYR A 27 2.71 -8.97 -2.19
CA TYR A 27 3.03 -7.76 -2.93
C TYR A 27 4.43 -7.80 -3.57
N ILE A 28 5.45 -8.28 -2.87
CA ILE A 28 6.82 -8.43 -3.42
C ILE A 28 6.81 -9.32 -4.66
N ALA A 29 6.02 -10.38 -4.66
CA ALA A 29 5.97 -11.33 -5.77
C ALA A 29 5.34 -10.77 -7.07
N ILE A 30 4.60 -9.66 -6.98
CA ILE A 30 3.99 -9.03 -8.16
C ILE A 30 5.05 -8.15 -8.86
N PRO A 31 5.43 -8.40 -10.13
CA PRO A 31 6.45 -7.63 -10.83
C PRO A 31 5.88 -6.33 -11.44
N ASN A 32 5.16 -5.55 -10.66
CA ASN A 32 4.53 -4.30 -11.08
C ASN A 32 5.52 -3.13 -11.09
N VAL A 33 6.41 -3.13 -12.06
CA VAL A 33 7.37 -2.03 -12.27
C VAL A 33 6.68 -0.77 -12.80
N SER A 34 7.33 0.38 -12.62
CA SER A 34 6.84 1.66 -13.13
C SER A 34 6.63 1.63 -14.65
N LEU A 35 5.65 2.36 -15.12
CA LEU A 35 5.26 2.42 -16.53
C LEU A 35 6.41 2.84 -17.47
N ASP A 36 7.41 3.53 -16.97
CA ASP A 36 8.61 3.90 -17.75
C ASP A 36 9.47 2.67 -18.10
N PHE A 37 9.32 1.58 -17.34
CA PHE A 37 10.03 0.31 -17.53
C PHE A 37 9.12 -0.80 -18.05
N ASP A 38 7.80 -0.61 -18.01
CA ASP A 38 6.80 -1.52 -18.54
C ASP A 38 5.75 -0.74 -19.35
N PRO A 39 6.02 -0.40 -20.62
CA PRO A 39 5.06 0.28 -21.49
C PRO A 39 3.75 -0.51 -21.71
N GLU A 40 3.80 -1.83 -21.58
CA GLU A 40 2.67 -2.76 -21.75
C GLU A 40 2.02 -3.14 -20.40
N TRP A 41 2.17 -2.29 -19.38
CA TRP A 41 1.71 -2.56 -18.02
C TRP A 41 0.23 -2.94 -17.89
N ARG A 42 -0.61 -2.44 -18.83
CA ARG A 42 -2.05 -2.78 -18.85
C ARG A 42 -2.28 -4.23 -19.29
N GLU A 43 -1.59 -4.63 -20.33
CA GLU A 43 -1.66 -5.96 -20.92
C GLU A 43 -1.08 -7.01 -19.97
N HIS A 44 0.01 -6.67 -19.28
CA HIS A 44 0.62 -7.54 -18.26
C HIS A 44 -0.26 -7.69 -17.02
N GLY A 45 -1.01 -6.66 -16.64
CA GLY A 45 -1.97 -6.69 -15.54
C GLY A 45 -1.36 -6.62 -14.13
N PHE A 46 -0.04 -6.60 -13.98
CA PHE A 46 0.64 -6.59 -12.67
C PHE A 46 0.31 -5.36 -11.84
N MET A 47 0.10 -4.21 -12.48
CA MET A 47 -0.31 -2.99 -11.76
C MET A 47 -1.72 -3.15 -11.19
N ALA A 48 -2.65 -3.72 -11.94
CA ALA A 48 -4.00 -4.00 -11.45
C ALA A 48 -3.97 -5.01 -10.29
N GLU A 49 -3.18 -6.08 -10.41
CA GLU A 49 -3.00 -7.06 -9.33
C GLU A 49 -2.49 -6.42 -8.03
N ALA A 50 -1.47 -5.55 -8.13
CA ALA A 50 -0.93 -4.85 -6.97
C ALA A 50 -1.95 -3.89 -6.33
N VAL A 51 -2.72 -3.16 -7.16
CA VAL A 51 -3.80 -2.28 -6.70
C VAL A 51 -4.89 -3.07 -6.00
N ASP A 52 -5.33 -4.19 -6.58
CA ASP A 52 -6.37 -5.05 -6.02
C ASP A 52 -5.94 -5.63 -4.66
N LEU A 53 -4.70 -6.12 -4.56
CA LEU A 53 -4.14 -6.64 -3.32
C LEU A 53 -4.15 -5.58 -2.21
N ILE A 54 -3.59 -4.39 -2.47
CA ILE A 54 -3.46 -3.34 -1.46
C ILE A 54 -4.81 -2.70 -1.13
N ALA A 55 -5.64 -2.40 -2.13
CA ALA A 55 -6.98 -1.86 -1.91
C ALA A 55 -7.86 -2.85 -1.14
N GLY A 56 -7.78 -4.14 -1.43
CA GLY A 56 -8.47 -5.20 -0.70
C GLY A 56 -8.03 -5.23 0.76
N TRP A 57 -6.71 -5.28 1.00
CA TRP A 57 -6.17 -5.25 2.36
C TRP A 57 -6.63 -4.01 3.14
N CYS A 58 -6.63 -2.84 2.52
CA CYS A 58 -7.10 -1.60 3.16
C CYS A 58 -8.59 -1.64 3.51
N ARG A 59 -9.43 -2.14 2.60
CA ARG A 59 -10.88 -2.24 2.82
C ARG A 59 -11.25 -3.13 4.02
N ASP A 60 -10.43 -4.14 4.27
CA ASP A 60 -10.62 -5.06 5.39
C ASP A 60 -10.22 -4.46 6.75
N ARG A 61 -9.73 -3.23 6.78
CA ARG A 61 -9.35 -2.57 8.04
C ARG A 61 -10.57 -1.98 8.74
N PRO A 62 -10.78 -2.26 10.04
CA PRO A 62 -11.93 -1.78 10.80
C PRO A 62 -11.74 -0.31 11.23
N ILE A 63 -11.57 0.60 10.26
CA ILE A 63 -11.42 2.04 10.52
C ILE A 63 -12.77 2.72 10.32
N PRO A 64 -13.39 3.25 11.40
CA PRO A 64 -14.71 3.86 11.30
C PRO A 64 -14.74 5.06 10.35
N GLY A 65 -15.67 5.04 9.39
CA GLY A 65 -15.89 6.11 8.44
C GLY A 65 -14.85 6.21 7.32
N MET A 66 -13.89 5.31 7.26
CA MET A 66 -12.93 5.26 6.15
C MET A 66 -13.67 5.02 4.83
N THR A 67 -13.31 5.80 3.81
CA THR A 67 -13.68 5.54 2.41
C THR A 67 -12.43 5.19 1.62
N LEU A 68 -12.58 4.35 0.60
CA LEU A 68 -11.50 3.97 -0.31
C LEU A 68 -12.04 3.88 -1.74
N ASP A 69 -11.45 4.69 -2.60
CA ASP A 69 -11.72 4.70 -4.03
C ASP A 69 -10.47 4.35 -4.83
N VAL A 70 -10.63 3.54 -5.88
CA VAL A 70 -9.60 3.33 -6.90
C VAL A 70 -9.96 4.21 -8.10
N MET A 71 -9.19 5.26 -8.31
CA MET A 71 -9.40 6.20 -9.38
C MET A 71 -8.57 5.83 -10.61
N GLU A 72 -9.22 5.79 -11.75
CA GLU A 72 -8.57 5.52 -13.03
C GLU A 72 -8.79 6.69 -13.99
N LEU A 73 -7.72 7.12 -14.63
CA LEU A 73 -7.76 8.11 -15.69
C LEU A 73 -7.20 7.52 -16.99
N PRO A 74 -7.72 7.90 -18.15
CA PRO A 74 -7.19 7.44 -19.44
C PRO A 74 -5.69 7.73 -19.57
N GLY A 75 -4.90 6.70 -19.89
CA GLY A 75 -3.45 6.84 -20.06
C GLY A 75 -2.63 6.99 -18.77
N ARG A 76 -3.25 6.86 -17.60
CA ARG A 76 -2.59 6.93 -16.29
C ARG A 76 -2.70 5.59 -15.54
N THR A 77 -1.75 5.36 -14.65
CA THR A 77 -1.84 4.27 -13.68
C THR A 77 -2.92 4.57 -12.64
N PRO A 78 -3.55 3.54 -12.05
CA PRO A 78 -4.56 3.73 -11.01
C PRO A 78 -4.00 4.44 -9.77
N MET A 79 -4.88 5.13 -9.05
CA MET A 79 -4.57 5.76 -7.77
C MET A 79 -5.57 5.29 -6.71
N ILE A 80 -5.06 4.80 -5.59
CA ILE A 80 -5.87 4.49 -4.41
C ILE A 80 -5.98 5.76 -3.57
N VAL A 81 -7.21 6.22 -3.34
CA VAL A 81 -7.51 7.36 -2.47
C VAL A 81 -8.22 6.85 -1.24
N ILE A 82 -7.65 7.14 -0.07
CA ILE A 82 -8.22 6.76 1.22
C ILE A 82 -8.46 8.02 2.04
N GLU A 83 -9.69 8.19 2.51
CA GLU A 83 -10.06 9.26 3.40
C GLU A 83 -10.53 8.68 4.74
N ILE A 84 -9.96 9.18 5.81
CA ILE A 84 -10.32 8.80 7.18
C ILE A 84 -10.77 10.06 7.91
N PRO A 85 -12.05 10.14 8.32
CA PRO A 85 -12.55 11.30 9.03
C PRO A 85 -11.91 11.43 10.42
N PRO A 86 -11.92 12.62 11.03
CA PRO A 86 -11.46 12.79 12.40
C PRO A 86 -12.30 11.94 13.36
N ALA A 87 -11.65 11.43 14.41
CA ALA A 87 -12.37 10.76 15.50
C ALA A 87 -13.37 11.71 16.15
N VAL A 88 -14.42 11.15 16.79
CA VAL A 88 -15.44 11.95 17.50
C VAL A 88 -14.77 12.92 18.48
N GLY A 89 -15.03 14.21 18.32
CA GLY A 89 -14.41 15.29 19.09
C GLY A 89 -13.01 15.71 18.61
N GLY A 90 -12.56 15.19 17.46
CA GLY A 90 -11.36 15.66 16.77
C GLY A 90 -11.59 17.00 16.08
N ALA A 91 -10.50 17.77 15.84
CA ALA A 91 -10.56 18.99 15.06
C ALA A 91 -10.77 18.65 13.57
N ALA A 92 -11.83 19.21 12.98
CA ALA A 92 -12.13 18.98 11.55
C ALA A 92 -11.23 19.81 10.61
N ASP A 93 -10.47 20.76 11.17
CA ASP A 93 -9.69 21.73 10.39
C ASP A 93 -8.24 21.27 10.13
N ASP A 94 -7.79 20.21 10.83
CA ASP A 94 -6.45 19.67 10.67
C ASP A 94 -6.51 18.41 9.77
N THR A 95 -5.79 18.48 8.64
CA THR A 95 -5.69 17.35 7.71
C THR A 95 -4.23 16.93 7.54
N VAL A 96 -3.97 15.64 7.61
CA VAL A 96 -2.67 15.05 7.29
C VAL A 96 -2.79 14.33 5.96
N LEU A 97 -1.98 14.74 4.98
CA LEU A 97 -1.84 14.06 3.71
C LEU A 97 -0.64 13.11 3.75
N LEU A 98 -0.88 11.84 3.49
CA LEU A 98 0.16 10.83 3.29
C LEU A 98 0.20 10.45 1.81
N TYR A 99 1.41 10.33 1.27
CA TYR A 99 1.65 9.90 -0.10
C TYR A 99 2.58 8.69 -0.12
N GLY A 100 2.31 7.77 -1.02
CA GLY A 100 3.16 6.64 -1.33
C GLY A 100 2.90 6.16 -2.75
N HIS A 101 3.79 5.35 -3.31
CA HIS A 101 3.60 4.75 -4.63
C HIS A 101 3.68 3.22 -4.54
N LEU A 102 2.97 2.52 -5.43
CA LEU A 102 2.92 1.06 -5.50
C LEU A 102 3.82 0.47 -6.58
N ASP A 103 4.14 1.26 -7.60
CA ASP A 103 5.04 0.80 -8.66
C ASP A 103 6.47 0.61 -8.14
N LYS A 104 7.15 -0.36 -8.71
CA LYS A 104 8.50 -0.76 -8.32
C LYS A 104 9.53 -0.28 -9.34
N GLN A 105 10.76 -0.20 -8.90
CA GLN A 105 11.91 -0.03 -9.79
C GLN A 105 12.15 -1.33 -10.59
N PRO A 106 12.83 -1.26 -11.75
CA PRO A 106 13.22 -2.45 -12.48
C PRO A 106 14.14 -3.33 -11.65
N GLU A 107 14.26 -4.57 -12.08
CA GLU A 107 15.09 -5.58 -11.43
C GLU A 107 16.53 -5.09 -11.30
N MET A 108 17.06 -5.20 -10.09
CA MET A 108 18.48 -4.92 -9.81
C MET A 108 19.29 -6.20 -9.97
N GLU A 109 20.57 -6.05 -10.27
CA GLU A 109 21.52 -7.15 -10.35
C GLU A 109 22.26 -7.36 -9.02
N GLY A 110 22.93 -8.49 -8.88
CA GLY A 110 23.78 -8.78 -7.71
C GLY A 110 23.01 -9.33 -6.50
N TRP A 111 21.85 -9.91 -6.72
CA TRP A 111 21.13 -10.65 -5.68
C TRP A 111 21.96 -11.84 -5.17
N ARG A 112 21.81 -12.14 -3.90
CA ARG A 112 22.33 -13.40 -3.33
C ARG A 112 21.62 -14.59 -3.99
N ASP A 113 22.29 -15.73 -4.12
CA ASP A 113 21.80 -16.91 -4.88
C ASP A 113 20.42 -17.42 -4.43
N ASP A 114 20.05 -17.18 -3.17
CA ASP A 114 18.77 -17.57 -2.57
C ASP A 114 17.71 -16.48 -2.61
N LEU A 115 18.02 -15.31 -3.17
CA LEU A 115 17.14 -14.15 -3.28
C LEU A 115 16.93 -13.73 -4.73
N GLY A 116 15.89 -12.97 -4.95
CA GLY A 116 15.58 -12.36 -6.25
C GLY A 116 14.59 -11.22 -6.08
N PRO A 117 14.39 -10.41 -7.10
CA PRO A 117 13.55 -9.20 -7.01
C PRO A 117 12.10 -9.51 -6.64
N TRP A 118 11.60 -10.69 -7.01
CA TRP A 118 10.22 -11.12 -6.77
C TRP A 118 10.13 -12.35 -5.85
N THR A 119 11.23 -12.67 -5.16
CA THR A 119 11.30 -13.82 -4.27
C THR A 119 10.76 -13.48 -2.89
N ARG A 120 9.82 -14.30 -2.41
CA ARG A 120 9.30 -14.25 -1.05
C ARG A 120 10.28 -14.92 -0.09
N VAL A 121 10.72 -14.25 0.94
CA VAL A 121 11.59 -14.78 2.00
C VAL A 121 11.11 -14.37 3.37
#